data_44bc63534ec7094e712c97d43f9cd348
#
_entry.id   44bc63534ec7094e712c97d43f9cd348
#
_cell.length_a   1.000
_cell.length_b   1.000
_cell.length_c   1.000
_cell.angle_alpha   90.00
_cell.angle_beta   90.00
_cell.angle_gamma   90.00
#
_symmetry.space_group_name_H-M   'P 1'
#
loop_
_entity.id
_entity.type
_entity.pdbx_description
1 polymer ?
#
loop_
_entity_poly.entity_id
_entity_poly.type
_entity_poly.pdbx_seq_one_letter_code
_entity_poly.pdbx_strand_id
1 'polypeptide(L)'
;MTPGRNRGWLLRLVIAFGFAQGAVSMARPAVSYRALALGADERAIGVIAGVYALLPLFAAVPLGRRTDHGRCAPLLPVGVVLISGGCALSGLANSLWTMALWSGVMGLGHLCFVIGAQSLVARQSAPHEQDRNFGHFTIGASLGQLIGPVAAGALIGGPDMAGSSALALVVAGAGAAVALTSLWRVEDRTAVTSRTGHGEPVAVGRILRARGVPAGMLISLSVLSATDILTAYLPVVGEHRGISPAVIGVLLSVRAGATIACRLVLTPLLRLLGRPVLLTVTCFLAALLCAGIALPVPLWVLGLMLGALGFCLGVGQPLSMTTVVQAAPDGARSTALALRLTGNRLGQVAAPAAAGLVAGVAGGAAPFVMLGASLLLSAGVAVRSPGAAERSGGAPPVPRTSRRGSVLRRPGDI
;
A
#
# COMPACT_ATOMS: atom_id res chain seq x y z
N MET A 1 -4.08 -20.35 35.20
CA MET A 1 -3.64 -21.09 33.99
C MET A 1 -4.20 -20.38 32.78
N THR A 2 -3.39 -19.56 32.10
CA THR A 2 -3.79 -18.90 30.85
C THR A 2 -3.89 -19.96 29.75
N PRO A 3 -5.04 -20.09 29.05
CA PRO A 3 -5.18 -21.06 27.96
C PRO A 3 -4.11 -20.75 26.92
N GLY A 4 -3.43 -21.80 26.44
CA GLY A 4 -2.30 -21.72 25.53
C GLY A 4 -2.65 -20.90 24.29
N ARG A 5 -2.21 -19.66 24.29
CA ARG A 5 -2.28 -18.73 23.18
C ARG A 5 -1.66 -19.43 21.97
N ASN A 6 -2.46 -19.67 20.95
CA ASN A 6 -2.05 -20.40 19.75
C ASN A 6 -0.88 -19.65 19.08
N ARG A 7 0.35 -19.93 19.49
CA ARG A 7 1.57 -19.21 19.08
C ARG A 7 1.82 -19.19 17.56
N GLY A 8 1.10 -20.04 16.82
CA GLY A 8 1.27 -20.17 15.37
C GLY A 8 0.34 -19.30 14.52
N TRP A 9 -0.62 -18.57 15.08
CA TRP A 9 -1.59 -17.80 14.31
C TRP A 9 -0.93 -16.74 13.42
N LEU A 10 0.04 -16.02 13.95
CA LEU A 10 0.74 -14.95 13.21
C LEU A 10 1.56 -15.53 12.05
N LEU A 11 2.30 -16.61 12.27
CA LEU A 11 3.07 -17.26 11.21
C LEU A 11 2.15 -17.76 10.08
N ARG A 12 1.02 -18.38 10.42
CA ARG A 12 0.02 -18.81 9.44
C ARG A 12 -0.53 -17.63 8.65
N LEU A 13 -0.83 -16.51 9.32
CA LEU A 13 -1.31 -15.29 8.68
C LEU A 13 -0.24 -14.68 7.76
N VAL A 14 1.04 -14.66 8.18
CA VAL A 14 2.18 -14.19 7.37
C VAL A 14 2.34 -15.04 6.12
N ILE A 15 2.28 -16.36 6.24
CA ILE A 15 2.35 -17.28 5.10
C ILE A 15 1.17 -17.06 4.16
N ALA A 16 -0.07 -17.01 4.68
CA ALA A 16 -1.25 -16.76 3.87
C ALA A 16 -1.15 -15.42 3.14
N PHE A 17 -0.63 -14.37 3.79
CA PHE A 17 -0.44 -13.07 3.15
C PHE A 17 0.65 -13.10 2.09
N GLY A 18 1.73 -13.83 2.32
CA GLY A 18 2.78 -14.04 1.31
C GLY A 18 2.22 -14.61 0.01
N PHE A 19 1.41 -15.65 0.09
CA PHE A 19 0.75 -16.26 -1.07
C PHE A 19 -0.29 -15.34 -1.70
N ALA A 20 -1.18 -14.74 -0.92
CA ALA A 20 -2.21 -13.83 -1.43
C ALA A 20 -1.59 -12.60 -2.11
N GLN A 21 -0.60 -11.97 -1.48
CA GLN A 21 0.10 -10.80 -2.04
C GLN A 21 0.97 -11.18 -3.23
N GLY A 22 1.61 -12.35 -3.19
CA GLY A 22 2.39 -12.90 -4.30
C GLY A 22 1.53 -13.09 -5.53
N ALA A 23 0.35 -13.70 -5.37
CA ALA A 23 -0.62 -13.88 -6.44
C ALA A 23 -1.07 -12.54 -7.05
N VAL A 24 -1.44 -11.56 -6.22
CA VAL A 24 -1.82 -10.22 -6.70
C VAL A 24 -0.65 -9.53 -7.41
N SER A 25 0.56 -9.62 -6.86
CA SER A 25 1.76 -8.99 -7.44
C SER A 25 2.18 -9.65 -8.75
N MET A 26 1.91 -10.94 -8.91
CA MET A 26 2.09 -11.69 -10.15
C MET A 26 1.00 -11.36 -11.17
N ALA A 27 -0.25 -11.30 -10.73
CA ALA A 27 -1.40 -11.09 -11.61
C ALA A 27 -1.41 -9.69 -12.22
N ARG A 28 -1.02 -8.64 -11.49
CA ARG A 28 -1.11 -7.25 -11.99
C ARG A 28 -0.32 -7.00 -13.28
N PRO A 29 0.98 -7.33 -13.41
CA PRO A 29 1.67 -7.23 -14.70
C PRO A 29 1.12 -8.23 -15.72
N ALA A 30 0.72 -9.44 -15.31
CA ALA A 30 0.16 -10.44 -16.20
C ALA A 30 -1.17 -10.00 -16.84
N VAL A 31 -2.01 -9.27 -16.10
CA VAL A 31 -3.24 -8.63 -16.63
C VAL A 31 -2.90 -7.65 -17.74
N SER A 32 -1.83 -6.85 -17.61
CA SER A 32 -1.42 -5.92 -18.67
C SER A 32 -0.98 -6.66 -19.94
N TYR A 33 -0.18 -7.71 -19.81
CA TYR A 33 0.22 -8.55 -20.96
C TYR A 33 -0.97 -9.28 -21.59
N ARG A 34 -1.89 -9.81 -20.78
CA ARG A 34 -3.12 -10.44 -21.28
C ARG A 34 -4.00 -9.43 -22.02
N ALA A 35 -4.11 -8.20 -21.51
CA ALA A 35 -4.84 -7.12 -22.17
C ALA A 35 -4.23 -6.78 -23.53
N LEU A 36 -2.90 -6.62 -23.60
CA LEU A 36 -2.18 -6.40 -24.85
C LEU A 36 -2.44 -7.53 -25.87
N ALA A 37 -2.37 -8.80 -25.41
CA ALA A 37 -2.66 -9.95 -26.25
C ALA A 37 -4.11 -10.02 -26.75
N LEU A 38 -5.07 -9.37 -26.04
CA LEU A 38 -6.46 -9.19 -26.46
C LEU A 38 -6.69 -7.93 -27.30
N GLY A 39 -5.62 -7.21 -27.69
CA GLY A 39 -5.70 -6.00 -28.51
C GLY A 39 -6.05 -4.73 -27.73
N ALA A 40 -5.78 -4.68 -26.44
CA ALA A 40 -6.00 -3.47 -25.64
C ALA A 40 -5.05 -2.34 -26.07
N ASP A 41 -5.58 -1.14 -26.21
CA ASP A 41 -4.79 0.08 -26.26
C ASP A 41 -4.39 0.54 -24.84
N GLU A 42 -3.58 1.59 -24.75
CA GLU A 42 -3.10 2.14 -23.48
C GLU A 42 -4.24 2.65 -22.59
N ARG A 43 -5.36 3.10 -23.20
CA ARG A 43 -6.56 3.57 -22.48
C ARG A 43 -7.26 2.41 -21.79
N ALA A 44 -7.45 1.30 -22.50
CA ALA A 44 -8.08 0.11 -21.95
C ALA A 44 -7.26 -0.46 -20.78
N ILE A 45 -5.93 -0.48 -20.88
CA ILE A 45 -5.04 -0.91 -19.78
C ILE A 45 -5.22 -0.02 -18.56
N GLY A 46 -5.29 1.30 -18.73
CA GLY A 46 -5.55 2.24 -17.64
C GLY A 46 -6.90 2.02 -16.96
N VAL A 47 -7.95 1.76 -17.75
CA VAL A 47 -9.29 1.45 -17.23
C VAL A 47 -9.27 0.14 -16.44
N ILE A 48 -8.69 -0.93 -16.98
CA ILE A 48 -8.60 -2.24 -16.31
C ILE A 48 -7.83 -2.13 -15.00
N ALA A 49 -6.70 -1.39 -14.99
CA ALA A 49 -5.93 -1.13 -13.79
C ALA A 49 -6.72 -0.29 -12.76
N GLY A 50 -7.54 0.65 -13.22
CA GLY A 50 -8.42 1.45 -12.36
C GLY A 50 -9.56 0.64 -11.76
N VAL A 51 -10.18 -0.26 -12.53
CA VAL A 51 -11.29 -1.12 -12.08
C VAL A 51 -10.84 -2.05 -10.93
N TYR A 52 -9.57 -2.46 -10.90
CA TYR A 52 -9.01 -3.20 -9.75
C TYR A 52 -9.26 -2.51 -8.41
N ALA A 53 -9.24 -1.18 -8.37
CA ALA A 53 -9.45 -0.41 -7.14
C ALA A 53 -10.90 0.11 -6.99
N LEU A 54 -11.74 -0.02 -8.01
CA LEU A 54 -13.08 0.55 -8.04
C LEU A 54 -14.02 -0.14 -7.04
N LEU A 55 -14.12 -1.48 -7.08
CA LEU A 55 -14.94 -2.23 -6.12
C LEU A 55 -14.44 -2.05 -4.67
N PRO A 56 -13.12 -2.14 -4.40
CA PRO A 56 -12.54 -1.78 -3.11
C PRO A 56 -12.92 -0.40 -2.59
N LEU A 57 -13.02 0.62 -3.46
CA LEU A 57 -13.37 1.98 -3.05
C LEU A 57 -14.72 2.04 -2.33
N PHE A 58 -15.73 1.36 -2.88
CA PHE A 58 -17.07 1.34 -2.29
C PHE A 58 -17.20 0.35 -1.12
N ALA A 59 -16.44 -0.74 -1.15
CA ALA A 59 -16.52 -1.79 -0.15
C ALA A 59 -15.70 -1.50 1.13
N ALA A 60 -14.70 -0.61 1.08
CA ALA A 60 -13.76 -0.39 2.18
C ALA A 60 -14.45 0.06 3.47
N VAL A 61 -15.35 1.04 3.39
CA VAL A 61 -16.05 1.58 4.57
C VAL A 61 -17.03 0.57 5.18
N PRO A 62 -17.94 -0.08 4.40
CA PRO A 62 -18.84 -1.10 4.96
C PRO A 62 -18.09 -2.31 5.54
N LEU A 63 -17.01 -2.76 4.91
CA LEU A 63 -16.20 -3.87 5.42
C LEU A 63 -15.47 -3.47 6.71
N GLY A 64 -14.88 -2.27 6.78
CA GLY A 64 -14.26 -1.75 8.00
C GLY A 64 -15.24 -1.72 9.17
N ARG A 65 -16.45 -1.18 8.97
CA ARG A 65 -17.50 -1.14 10.01
C ARG A 65 -17.91 -2.53 10.47
N ARG A 66 -18.02 -3.51 9.56
CA ARG A 66 -18.33 -4.90 9.92
C ARG A 66 -17.23 -5.54 10.76
N THR A 67 -15.96 -5.23 10.46
CA THR A 67 -14.83 -5.73 11.25
C THR A 67 -14.74 -5.09 12.62
N ASP A 68 -15.17 -3.84 12.79
CA ASP A 68 -15.17 -3.18 14.11
C ASP A 68 -16.13 -3.86 15.11
N HIS A 69 -17.25 -4.36 14.63
CA HIS A 69 -18.32 -4.94 15.47
C HIS A 69 -18.46 -6.47 15.38
N GLY A 70 -17.76 -7.12 14.45
CA GLY A 70 -17.91 -8.53 14.14
C GLY A 70 -16.61 -9.33 14.06
N ARG A 71 -16.71 -10.57 13.58
CA ARG A 71 -15.56 -11.45 13.35
C ARG A 71 -14.81 -11.06 12.10
N CYS A 72 -13.48 -11.01 12.17
CA CYS A 72 -12.59 -10.67 11.04
C CYS A 72 -12.22 -11.90 10.22
N ALA A 73 -12.12 -13.07 10.85
CA ALA A 73 -11.64 -14.30 10.21
C ALA A 73 -12.39 -14.71 8.95
N PRO A 74 -13.75 -14.56 8.82
CA PRO A 74 -14.44 -14.93 7.58
C PRO A 74 -14.00 -14.12 6.36
N LEU A 75 -13.47 -12.90 6.54
CA LEU A 75 -12.98 -12.07 5.44
C LEU A 75 -11.70 -12.62 4.79
N LEU A 76 -10.90 -13.40 5.53
CA LEU A 76 -9.66 -13.96 5.03
C LEU A 76 -9.91 -15.01 3.92
N PRO A 77 -10.67 -16.12 4.16
CA PRO A 77 -10.95 -17.10 3.12
C PRO A 77 -11.78 -16.50 1.97
N VAL A 78 -12.76 -15.63 2.27
CA VAL A 78 -13.50 -14.91 1.21
C VAL A 78 -12.56 -14.10 0.34
N GLY A 79 -11.63 -13.35 0.96
CA GLY A 79 -10.62 -12.59 0.24
C GLY A 79 -9.75 -13.47 -0.66
N VAL A 80 -9.28 -14.61 -0.15
CA VAL A 80 -8.47 -15.58 -0.93
C VAL A 80 -9.25 -16.16 -2.11
N VAL A 81 -10.51 -16.59 -1.89
CA VAL A 81 -11.37 -17.12 -2.97
C VAL A 81 -11.60 -16.08 -4.06
N LEU A 82 -11.87 -14.83 -3.70
CA LEU A 82 -12.06 -13.75 -4.67
C LEU A 82 -10.74 -13.41 -5.40
N ILE A 83 -9.58 -13.43 -4.73
CA ILE A 83 -8.26 -13.25 -5.39
C ILE A 83 -8.03 -14.41 -6.37
N SER A 84 -8.16 -15.64 -5.90
CA SER A 84 -7.93 -16.84 -6.71
C SER A 84 -8.84 -16.88 -7.94
N GLY A 85 -10.15 -16.71 -7.73
CA GLY A 85 -11.14 -16.67 -8.81
C GLY A 85 -10.90 -15.49 -9.75
N GLY A 86 -10.67 -14.28 -9.22
CA GLY A 86 -10.39 -13.09 -10.02
C GLY A 86 -9.15 -13.23 -10.89
N CYS A 87 -8.06 -13.81 -10.37
CA CYS A 87 -6.85 -14.11 -11.15
C CYS A 87 -7.14 -15.15 -12.25
N ALA A 88 -7.69 -16.32 -11.88
CA ALA A 88 -7.91 -17.41 -12.83
C ALA A 88 -8.89 -17.01 -13.96
N LEU A 89 -10.01 -16.38 -13.59
CA LEU A 89 -11.02 -15.94 -14.55
C LEU A 89 -10.55 -14.75 -15.41
N SER A 90 -9.62 -13.91 -14.92
CA SER A 90 -8.94 -12.94 -15.78
C SER A 90 -8.10 -13.63 -16.86
N GLY A 91 -7.43 -14.75 -16.54
CA GLY A 91 -6.68 -15.54 -17.50
C GLY A 91 -7.57 -16.20 -18.56
N LEU A 92 -8.76 -16.64 -18.18
CA LEU A 92 -9.75 -17.27 -19.06
C LEU A 92 -10.64 -16.27 -19.80
N ALA A 93 -10.50 -14.95 -19.52
CA ALA A 93 -11.30 -13.92 -20.17
C ALA A 93 -10.97 -13.82 -21.66
N ASN A 94 -12.02 -13.71 -22.47
CA ASN A 94 -11.95 -13.57 -23.92
C ASN A 94 -12.27 -12.14 -24.39
N SER A 95 -12.54 -11.23 -23.47
CA SER A 95 -12.79 -9.82 -23.77
C SER A 95 -12.21 -8.91 -22.69
N LEU A 96 -11.92 -7.66 -23.06
CA LEU A 96 -11.40 -6.64 -22.14
C LEU A 96 -12.39 -6.33 -21.01
N TRP A 97 -13.69 -6.39 -21.28
CA TRP A 97 -14.74 -6.13 -20.29
C TRP A 97 -14.81 -7.21 -19.20
N THR A 98 -14.77 -8.48 -19.61
CA THR A 98 -14.74 -9.60 -18.65
C THR A 98 -13.46 -9.59 -17.83
N MET A 99 -12.34 -9.25 -18.47
CA MET A 99 -11.06 -9.11 -17.76
C MET A 99 -11.08 -7.95 -16.75
N ALA A 100 -11.65 -6.79 -17.12
CA ALA A 100 -11.82 -5.67 -16.21
C ALA A 100 -12.69 -6.05 -14.99
N LEU A 101 -13.80 -6.76 -15.24
CA LEU A 101 -14.68 -7.25 -14.17
C LEU A 101 -13.92 -8.16 -13.19
N TRP A 102 -13.19 -9.15 -13.69
CA TRP A 102 -12.44 -10.09 -12.84
C TRP A 102 -11.26 -9.42 -12.15
N SER A 103 -10.62 -8.42 -12.76
CA SER A 103 -9.63 -7.55 -12.11
C SER A 103 -10.24 -6.81 -10.91
N GLY A 104 -11.46 -6.29 -11.04
CA GLY A 104 -12.20 -5.68 -9.94
C GLY A 104 -12.52 -6.66 -8.80
N VAL A 105 -12.94 -7.89 -9.14
CA VAL A 105 -13.20 -8.97 -8.17
C VAL A 105 -11.92 -9.33 -7.41
N MET A 106 -10.79 -9.47 -8.12
CA MET A 106 -9.48 -9.70 -7.52
C MET A 106 -9.11 -8.58 -6.54
N GLY A 107 -9.35 -7.32 -6.93
CA GLY A 107 -9.11 -6.15 -6.08
C GLY A 107 -9.98 -6.16 -4.82
N LEU A 108 -11.26 -6.50 -4.94
CA LEU A 108 -12.16 -6.66 -3.80
C LEU A 108 -11.69 -7.77 -2.86
N GLY A 109 -11.27 -8.91 -3.41
CA GLY A 109 -10.69 -10.00 -2.65
C GLY A 109 -9.45 -9.58 -1.86
N HIS A 110 -8.55 -8.83 -2.51
CA HIS A 110 -7.36 -8.27 -1.86
C HIS A 110 -7.72 -7.33 -0.70
N LEU A 111 -8.71 -6.46 -0.89
CA LEU A 111 -9.22 -5.58 0.18
C LEU A 111 -9.77 -6.39 1.36
N CYS A 112 -10.64 -7.37 1.09
CA CYS A 112 -11.23 -8.23 2.14
C CYS A 112 -10.14 -8.92 2.95
N PHE A 113 -9.13 -9.49 2.28
CA PHE A 113 -8.02 -10.14 2.94
C PHE A 113 -7.22 -9.17 3.81
N VAL A 114 -6.82 -8.02 3.27
CA VAL A 114 -5.99 -7.02 3.98
C VAL A 114 -6.73 -6.46 5.20
N ILE A 115 -8.01 -6.09 5.06
CA ILE A 115 -8.81 -5.58 6.19
C ILE A 115 -8.95 -6.66 7.27
N GLY A 116 -9.32 -7.88 6.87
CA GLY A 116 -9.47 -9.00 7.81
C GLY A 116 -8.17 -9.31 8.55
N ALA A 117 -7.05 -9.36 7.83
CA ALA A 117 -5.75 -9.67 8.39
C ALA A 117 -5.24 -8.57 9.34
N GLN A 118 -5.32 -7.30 8.94
CA GLN A 118 -4.92 -6.18 9.78
C GLN A 118 -5.77 -6.08 11.05
N SER A 119 -7.08 -6.27 10.93
CA SER A 119 -7.98 -6.30 12.08
C SER A 119 -7.67 -7.46 13.03
N LEU A 120 -7.32 -8.63 12.48
CA LEU A 120 -6.92 -9.79 13.27
C LEU A 120 -5.62 -9.53 14.04
N VAL A 121 -4.59 -8.97 13.37
CA VAL A 121 -3.32 -8.57 14.03
C VAL A 121 -3.59 -7.57 15.14
N ALA A 122 -4.41 -6.54 14.88
CA ALA A 122 -4.75 -5.52 15.88
C ALA A 122 -5.43 -6.10 17.11
N ARG A 123 -6.30 -7.11 16.94
CA ARG A 123 -7.07 -7.71 18.04
C ARG A 123 -6.30 -8.77 18.83
N GLN A 124 -5.54 -9.62 18.15
CA GLN A 124 -4.85 -10.73 18.79
C GLN A 124 -3.47 -10.35 19.35
N SER A 125 -2.95 -9.18 19.00
CA SER A 125 -1.68 -8.69 19.54
C SER A 125 -1.88 -7.97 20.88
N ALA A 126 -1.02 -8.26 21.85
CA ALA A 126 -0.94 -7.43 23.04
C ALA A 126 -0.47 -6.01 22.67
N PRO A 127 -0.87 -4.96 23.41
CA PRO A 127 -0.53 -3.58 23.05
C PRO A 127 0.98 -3.33 22.82
N HIS A 128 1.85 -3.95 23.62
CA HIS A 128 3.30 -3.84 23.52
C HIS A 128 3.92 -4.69 22.39
N GLU A 129 3.17 -5.65 21.82
CA GLU A 129 3.63 -6.53 20.73
C GLU A 129 3.07 -6.12 19.36
N GLN A 130 2.14 -5.17 19.34
CA GLN A 130 1.36 -4.84 18.15
C GLN A 130 2.24 -4.37 17.01
N ASP A 131 3.19 -3.47 17.27
CA ASP A 131 4.13 -2.96 16.24
C ASP A 131 5.01 -4.07 15.67
N ARG A 132 5.53 -4.95 16.55
CA ARG A 132 6.33 -6.11 16.14
C ARG A 132 5.52 -7.08 15.26
N ASN A 133 4.28 -7.36 15.65
CA ASN A 133 3.42 -8.29 14.92
C ASN A 133 2.96 -7.73 13.58
N PHE A 134 2.69 -6.42 13.47
CA PHE A 134 2.48 -5.73 12.20
C PHE A 134 3.75 -5.75 11.33
N GLY A 135 4.93 -5.59 11.94
CA GLY A 135 6.21 -5.73 11.25
C GLY A 135 6.36 -7.11 10.61
N HIS A 136 6.14 -8.18 11.38
CA HIS A 136 6.18 -9.55 10.85
C HIS A 136 5.12 -9.79 9.76
N PHE A 137 3.90 -9.27 9.95
CA PHE A 137 2.83 -9.37 8.96
C PHE A 137 3.23 -8.75 7.62
N THR A 138 3.90 -7.60 7.63
CA THR A 138 4.33 -6.93 6.40
C THR A 138 5.48 -7.65 5.68
N ILE A 139 6.22 -8.56 6.35
CA ILE A 139 7.23 -9.40 5.68
C ILE A 139 6.58 -10.28 4.62
N GLY A 140 5.45 -10.92 4.94
CA GLY A 140 4.71 -11.72 3.96
C GLY A 140 4.34 -10.91 2.71
N ALA A 141 3.81 -9.70 2.90
CA ALA A 141 3.49 -8.79 1.80
C ALA A 141 4.73 -8.45 0.95
N SER A 142 5.85 -8.16 1.61
CA SER A 142 7.09 -7.77 0.95
C SER A 142 7.68 -8.90 0.12
N LEU A 143 7.65 -10.12 0.63
CA LEU A 143 8.09 -11.31 -0.11
C LEU A 143 7.19 -11.56 -1.33
N GLY A 144 5.88 -11.45 -1.17
CA GLY A 144 4.95 -11.59 -2.29
C GLY A 144 5.17 -10.52 -3.38
N GLN A 145 5.42 -9.28 -2.99
CA GLN A 145 5.74 -8.18 -3.92
C GLN A 145 7.08 -8.37 -4.63
N LEU A 146 8.04 -9.02 -3.98
CA LEU A 146 9.35 -9.30 -4.56
C LEU A 146 9.29 -10.46 -5.56
N ILE A 147 8.63 -11.56 -5.20
CA ILE A 147 8.61 -12.80 -5.98
C ILE A 147 7.58 -12.72 -7.12
N GLY A 148 6.43 -12.10 -6.89
CA GLY A 148 5.29 -12.10 -7.83
C GLY A 148 5.65 -11.65 -9.25
N PRO A 149 6.25 -10.48 -9.45
CA PRO A 149 6.59 -9.99 -10.79
C PRO A 149 7.63 -10.84 -11.51
N VAL A 150 8.61 -11.41 -10.80
CA VAL A 150 9.58 -12.36 -11.39
C VAL A 150 8.86 -13.62 -11.86
N ALA A 151 7.96 -14.17 -11.03
CA ALA A 151 7.18 -15.35 -11.40
C ALA A 151 6.27 -15.06 -12.61
N ALA A 152 5.65 -13.88 -12.68
CA ALA A 152 4.90 -13.47 -13.88
C ALA A 152 5.78 -13.43 -15.11
N GLY A 153 6.90 -12.72 -15.04
CA GLY A 153 7.82 -12.56 -16.15
C GLY A 153 8.45 -13.87 -16.61
N ALA A 154 8.70 -14.81 -15.70
CA ALA A 154 9.25 -16.13 -16.04
C ALA A 154 8.24 -17.02 -16.77
N LEU A 155 6.94 -16.85 -16.52
CA LEU A 155 5.89 -17.63 -17.18
C LEU A 155 5.41 -16.98 -18.48
N ILE A 156 5.51 -15.66 -18.61
CA ILE A 156 5.06 -14.91 -19.78
C ILE A 156 6.22 -14.81 -20.76
N GLY A 157 6.06 -15.38 -21.95
CA GLY A 157 7.09 -15.32 -22.98
C GLY A 157 6.80 -16.27 -24.13
N GLY A 158 7.69 -16.25 -25.12
CA GLY A 158 7.57 -17.06 -26.34
C GLY A 158 6.58 -16.47 -27.37
N PRO A 159 6.30 -17.21 -28.45
CA PRO A 159 5.45 -16.75 -29.55
C PRO A 159 3.96 -16.62 -29.16
N ASP A 160 3.52 -17.34 -28.14
CA ASP A 160 2.14 -17.28 -27.63
C ASP A 160 2.04 -16.46 -26.35
N MET A 161 2.03 -15.13 -26.48
CA MET A 161 1.81 -14.22 -25.37
C MET A 161 0.41 -14.38 -24.74
N ALA A 162 -0.59 -14.72 -25.55
CA ALA A 162 -1.96 -14.90 -25.08
C ALA A 162 -2.08 -16.10 -24.14
N GLY A 163 -1.56 -17.27 -24.54
CA GLY A 163 -1.58 -18.47 -23.71
C GLY A 163 -0.69 -18.36 -22.48
N SER A 164 0.53 -17.82 -22.63
CA SER A 164 1.48 -17.69 -21.52
C SER A 164 1.01 -16.70 -20.45
N SER A 165 0.40 -15.57 -20.84
CA SER A 165 -0.18 -14.62 -19.89
C SER A 165 -1.43 -15.17 -19.19
N ALA A 166 -2.26 -15.94 -19.92
CA ALA A 166 -3.39 -16.66 -19.33
C ALA A 166 -2.91 -17.70 -18.29
N LEU A 167 -1.89 -18.48 -18.63
CA LEU A 167 -1.28 -19.46 -17.72
C LEU A 167 -0.73 -18.76 -16.46
N ALA A 168 -0.02 -17.65 -16.60
CA ALA A 168 0.50 -16.87 -15.46
C ALA A 168 -0.63 -16.44 -14.52
N LEU A 169 -1.76 -16.01 -15.06
CA LEU A 169 -2.93 -15.60 -14.25
C LEU A 169 -3.58 -16.81 -13.54
N VAL A 170 -3.70 -17.96 -14.21
CA VAL A 170 -4.22 -19.19 -13.60
C VAL A 170 -3.29 -19.68 -12.49
N VAL A 171 -1.97 -19.67 -12.72
CA VAL A 171 -0.96 -20.04 -11.71
C VAL A 171 -1.01 -19.07 -10.53
N ALA A 172 -1.19 -17.76 -10.76
CA ALA A 172 -1.38 -16.78 -9.69
C ALA A 172 -2.63 -17.12 -8.86
N GLY A 173 -3.75 -17.49 -9.53
CA GLY A 173 -4.97 -17.93 -8.85
C GLY A 173 -4.78 -19.19 -8.01
N ALA A 174 -4.08 -20.19 -8.54
CA ALA A 174 -3.74 -21.40 -7.81
C ALA A 174 -2.81 -21.11 -6.61
N GLY A 175 -1.81 -20.23 -6.80
CA GLY A 175 -0.94 -19.77 -5.73
C GLY A 175 -1.70 -19.04 -4.62
N ALA A 176 -2.69 -18.23 -4.96
CA ALA A 176 -3.58 -17.61 -3.96
C ALA A 176 -4.36 -18.67 -3.18
N ALA A 177 -4.90 -19.69 -3.86
CA ALA A 177 -5.68 -20.75 -3.21
C ALA A 177 -4.88 -21.50 -2.14
N VAL A 178 -3.55 -21.64 -2.31
CA VAL A 178 -2.66 -22.25 -1.30
C VAL A 178 -2.76 -21.50 0.04
N ALA A 179 -3.03 -20.20 0.04
CA ALA A 179 -3.22 -19.44 1.28
C ALA A 179 -4.34 -19.99 2.16
N LEU A 180 -5.36 -20.66 1.59
CA LEU A 180 -6.46 -21.26 2.37
C LEU A 180 -5.96 -22.33 3.35
N THR A 181 -4.92 -23.08 3.00
CA THR A 181 -4.35 -24.13 3.86
C THR A 181 -3.77 -23.56 5.15
N SER A 182 -3.28 -22.32 5.11
CA SER A 182 -2.68 -21.63 6.25
C SER A 182 -3.71 -20.88 7.12
N LEU A 183 -4.97 -20.71 6.65
CA LEU A 183 -6.00 -19.96 7.37
C LEU A 183 -6.77 -20.80 8.40
N TRP A 184 -6.44 -22.05 8.57
CA TRP A 184 -7.12 -22.93 9.53
C TRP A 184 -6.89 -22.45 10.98
N ARG A 185 -7.99 -22.16 11.71
CA ARG A 185 -7.96 -21.72 13.12
C ARG A 185 -7.07 -20.52 13.41
N VAL A 186 -7.07 -19.51 12.53
CA VAL A 186 -6.27 -18.29 12.70
C VAL A 186 -6.87 -17.35 13.74
N GLU A 187 -8.20 -17.38 13.96
CA GLU A 187 -8.90 -16.53 14.94
C GLU A 187 -9.27 -17.30 16.18
N ASP A 188 -8.82 -16.80 17.35
CA ASP A 188 -9.28 -17.31 18.65
C ASP A 188 -10.68 -16.74 18.96
N ARG A 189 -11.64 -17.61 19.24
CA ARG A 189 -13.07 -17.26 19.46
C ARG A 189 -13.32 -16.36 20.67
N THR A 190 -12.34 -16.23 21.56
CA THR A 190 -12.48 -15.55 22.86
C THR A 190 -12.02 -14.09 22.86
N ALA A 191 -11.43 -13.57 21.78
CA ALA A 191 -10.83 -12.24 21.75
C ALA A 191 -11.77 -11.11 21.26
N VAL A 192 -13.10 -11.31 21.34
CA VAL A 192 -14.07 -10.27 20.98
C VAL A 192 -14.34 -9.38 22.19
N THR A 193 -13.40 -8.54 22.56
CA THR A 193 -13.65 -7.42 23.47
C THR A 193 -13.52 -6.12 22.71
N SER A 194 -14.68 -5.51 22.46
CA SER A 194 -14.87 -4.18 21.90
C SER A 194 -14.13 -3.13 22.74
N ARG A 195 -13.07 -2.52 22.18
CA ARG A 195 -12.61 -1.22 22.64
C ARG A 195 -13.34 -0.15 21.84
N THR A 196 -14.56 0.17 22.23
CA THR A 196 -15.26 1.38 21.81
C THR A 196 -14.61 2.57 22.51
N GLY A 197 -13.63 3.19 21.88
CA GLY A 197 -13.21 4.55 22.26
C GLY A 197 -14.29 5.52 21.81
N HIS A 198 -15.15 5.95 22.72
CA HIS A 198 -16.11 7.02 22.50
C HIS A 198 -15.37 8.36 22.54
N GLY A 199 -14.85 8.80 21.39
CA GLY A 199 -14.51 10.20 21.18
C GLY A 199 -15.63 10.85 20.37
N GLU A 200 -16.04 12.08 20.70
CA GLU A 200 -16.99 12.82 19.88
C GLU A 200 -16.54 12.86 18.41
N PRO A 201 -17.45 12.59 17.45
CA PRO A 201 -17.10 12.55 16.04
C PRO A 201 -16.67 13.94 15.54
N VAL A 202 -15.37 14.11 15.31
CA VAL A 202 -14.83 15.35 14.72
C VAL A 202 -15.29 15.43 13.26
N ALA A 203 -15.87 16.57 12.87
CA ALA A 203 -16.34 16.78 11.51
C ALA A 203 -15.20 16.59 10.48
N VAL A 204 -15.45 15.79 9.42
CA VAL A 204 -14.50 15.46 8.36
C VAL A 204 -13.86 16.72 7.75
N GLY A 205 -14.66 17.79 7.54
CA GLY A 205 -14.15 19.06 7.00
C GLY A 205 -13.09 19.73 7.89
N ARG A 206 -13.17 19.57 9.21
CA ARG A 206 -12.17 20.10 10.15
C ARG A 206 -10.86 19.32 10.03
N ILE A 207 -10.94 18.00 9.87
CA ILE A 207 -9.77 17.12 9.69
C ILE A 207 -9.06 17.46 8.37
N LEU A 208 -9.81 17.58 7.27
CA LEU A 208 -9.25 17.91 5.95
C LEU A 208 -8.64 19.32 5.88
N ARG A 209 -9.08 20.24 6.73
CA ARG A 209 -8.50 21.60 6.83
C ARG A 209 -7.33 21.69 7.81
N ALA A 210 -7.06 20.65 8.59
CA ALA A 210 -5.93 20.65 9.52
C ALA A 210 -4.60 20.70 8.75
N ARG A 211 -3.71 21.66 9.14
CA ARG A 211 -2.41 21.86 8.49
C ARG A 211 -1.58 20.58 8.51
N GLY A 212 -1.18 20.10 7.33
CA GLY A 212 -0.38 18.87 7.16
C GLY A 212 -1.20 17.64 6.74
N VAL A 213 -2.51 17.56 7.03
CA VAL A 213 -3.35 16.42 6.60
C VAL A 213 -3.47 16.35 5.08
N PRO A 214 -3.85 17.44 4.35
CA PRO A 214 -3.92 17.39 2.89
C PRO A 214 -2.57 17.07 2.24
N ALA A 215 -1.48 17.62 2.79
CA ALA A 215 -0.12 17.34 2.32
C ALA A 215 0.23 15.86 2.45
N GLY A 216 0.02 15.27 3.63
CA GLY A 216 0.26 13.85 3.86
C GLY A 216 -0.63 12.94 2.99
N MET A 217 -1.88 13.34 2.74
CA MET A 217 -2.79 12.62 1.84
C MET A 217 -2.30 12.68 0.39
N LEU A 218 -1.91 13.86 -0.12
CA LEU A 218 -1.39 14.03 -1.47
C LEU A 218 -0.12 13.21 -1.69
N ILE A 219 0.85 13.28 -0.78
CA ILE A 219 2.08 12.48 -0.85
C ILE A 219 1.75 10.98 -0.88
N SER A 220 0.85 10.52 0.01
CA SER A 220 0.44 9.13 0.06
C SER A 220 -0.20 8.66 -1.24
N LEU A 221 -1.10 9.45 -1.80
CA LEU A 221 -1.78 9.19 -3.06
C LEU A 221 -0.78 9.13 -4.22
N SER A 222 0.09 10.12 -4.36
CA SER A 222 1.08 10.19 -5.45
C SER A 222 2.04 9.00 -5.42
N VAL A 223 2.56 8.63 -4.24
CA VAL A 223 3.46 7.49 -4.07
C VAL A 223 2.77 6.16 -4.41
N LEU A 224 1.52 5.99 -4.00
CA LEU A 224 0.76 4.77 -4.30
C LEU A 224 0.40 4.70 -5.78
N SER A 225 -0.08 5.80 -6.36
CA SER A 225 -0.37 5.91 -7.79
C SER A 225 0.87 5.63 -8.65
N ALA A 226 2.05 6.10 -8.23
CA ALA A 226 3.31 5.79 -8.90
C ALA A 226 3.58 4.29 -8.93
N THR A 227 3.38 3.60 -7.81
CA THR A 227 3.56 2.15 -7.73
C THR A 227 2.57 1.41 -8.65
N ASP A 228 1.31 1.85 -8.69
CA ASP A 228 0.27 1.20 -9.48
C ASP A 228 0.46 1.41 -10.98
N ILE A 229 0.75 2.64 -11.39
CA ILE A 229 1.01 2.97 -12.80
C ILE A 229 2.28 2.29 -13.30
N LEU A 230 3.37 2.29 -12.53
CA LEU A 230 4.58 1.55 -12.88
C LEU A 230 4.29 0.07 -13.13
N THR A 231 3.50 -0.55 -12.26
CA THR A 231 3.16 -1.97 -12.39
C THR A 231 2.30 -2.25 -13.62
N ALA A 232 1.40 -1.33 -13.99
CA ALA A 232 0.50 -1.49 -15.14
C ALA A 232 1.15 -1.13 -16.48
N TYR A 233 1.97 -0.05 -16.52
CA TYR A 233 2.47 0.51 -17.76
C TYR A 233 3.92 0.12 -18.09
N LEU A 234 4.73 -0.37 -17.14
CA LEU A 234 6.06 -0.88 -17.45
C LEU A 234 6.04 -2.07 -18.41
N PRO A 235 5.08 -3.05 -18.31
CA PRO A 235 4.86 -4.05 -19.33
C PRO A 235 4.58 -3.49 -20.73
N VAL A 236 3.75 -2.44 -20.83
CA VAL A 236 3.40 -1.79 -22.10
C VAL A 236 4.63 -1.16 -22.74
N VAL A 237 5.41 -0.39 -21.96
CA VAL A 237 6.67 0.21 -22.43
C VAL A 237 7.68 -0.87 -22.80
N GLY A 238 7.72 -1.98 -22.03
CA GLY A 238 8.55 -3.13 -22.32
C GLY A 238 8.24 -3.74 -23.68
N GLU A 239 6.96 -3.95 -23.98
CA GLU A 239 6.50 -4.47 -25.26
C GLU A 239 6.91 -3.56 -26.42
N HIS A 240 6.67 -2.23 -26.32
CA HIS A 240 7.05 -1.26 -27.34
C HIS A 240 8.58 -1.17 -27.54
N ARG A 241 9.38 -1.50 -26.53
CA ARG A 241 10.87 -1.48 -26.59
C ARG A 241 11.48 -2.85 -26.88
N GLY A 242 10.69 -3.90 -27.11
CA GLY A 242 11.16 -5.26 -27.30
C GLY A 242 11.84 -5.87 -26.07
N ILE A 243 11.53 -5.39 -24.85
CA ILE A 243 12.08 -5.94 -23.61
C ILE A 243 11.23 -7.14 -23.19
N SER A 244 11.88 -8.28 -22.97
CA SER A 244 11.15 -9.51 -22.62
C SER A 244 10.38 -9.37 -21.28
N PRO A 245 9.22 -10.04 -21.14
CA PRO A 245 8.44 -10.06 -19.91
C PRO A 245 9.23 -10.52 -18.68
N ALA A 246 10.17 -11.45 -18.87
CA ALA A 246 11.06 -11.92 -17.81
C ALA A 246 11.91 -10.76 -17.23
N VAL A 247 12.48 -9.94 -18.10
CA VAL A 247 13.27 -8.76 -17.69
C VAL A 247 12.38 -7.72 -17.01
N ILE A 248 11.17 -7.46 -17.52
CA ILE A 248 10.21 -6.57 -16.87
C ILE A 248 9.84 -7.07 -15.47
N GLY A 249 9.64 -8.37 -15.30
CA GLY A 249 9.40 -8.99 -13.99
C GLY A 249 10.54 -8.74 -13.01
N VAL A 250 11.79 -8.94 -13.46
CA VAL A 250 13.00 -8.63 -12.66
C VAL A 250 13.06 -7.16 -12.30
N LEU A 251 12.82 -6.26 -13.24
CA LEU A 251 12.83 -4.80 -13.00
C LEU A 251 11.80 -4.37 -11.95
N LEU A 252 10.58 -4.89 -12.01
CA LEU A 252 9.54 -4.64 -11.00
C LEU A 252 9.95 -5.19 -9.64
N SER A 253 10.64 -6.33 -9.60
CA SER A 253 11.14 -6.93 -8.36
C SER A 253 12.33 -6.18 -7.78
N VAL A 254 13.24 -5.66 -8.62
CA VAL A 254 14.32 -4.75 -8.20
C VAL A 254 13.73 -3.51 -7.52
N ARG A 255 12.69 -2.91 -8.12
CA ARG A 255 11.96 -1.79 -7.49
C ARG A 255 11.37 -2.18 -6.14
N ALA A 256 10.71 -3.33 -6.06
CA ALA A 256 10.11 -3.81 -4.81
C ALA A 256 11.16 -4.10 -3.74
N GLY A 257 12.26 -4.75 -4.10
CA GLY A 257 13.41 -5.01 -3.21
C GLY A 257 14.03 -3.73 -2.66
N ALA A 258 14.22 -2.73 -3.52
CA ALA A 258 14.73 -1.42 -3.12
C ALA A 258 13.77 -0.69 -2.15
N THR A 259 12.45 -0.83 -2.33
CA THR A 259 11.44 -0.33 -1.38
C THR A 259 11.59 -0.98 0.00
N ILE A 260 11.84 -2.29 0.04
CA ILE A 260 12.08 -3.02 1.29
C ILE A 260 13.38 -2.55 1.94
N ALA A 261 14.47 -2.46 1.16
CA ALA A 261 15.77 -1.98 1.63
C ALA A 261 15.67 -0.57 2.24
N CYS A 262 14.93 0.34 1.58
CA CYS A 262 14.67 1.67 2.12
C CYS A 262 13.98 1.62 3.50
N ARG A 263 12.99 0.76 3.68
CA ARG A 263 12.28 0.63 4.96
C ARG A 263 13.19 0.14 6.10
N LEU A 264 14.16 -0.71 5.79
CA LEU A 264 15.14 -1.19 6.78
C LEU A 264 16.07 -0.07 7.26
N VAL A 265 16.43 0.85 6.37
CA VAL A 265 17.33 1.98 6.68
C VAL A 265 16.58 3.29 6.96
N LEU A 266 15.25 3.27 7.04
CA LEU A 266 14.43 4.47 7.21
C LEU A 266 14.74 5.21 8.52
N THR A 267 14.97 4.49 9.62
CA THR A 267 15.27 5.10 10.91
C THR A 267 16.58 5.90 10.91
N PRO A 268 17.73 5.37 10.45
CA PRO A 268 18.94 6.17 10.34
C PRO A 268 18.79 7.32 9.33
N LEU A 269 18.09 7.16 8.21
CA LEU A 269 17.84 8.25 7.25
C LEU A 269 17.05 9.40 7.89
N LEU A 270 16.06 9.08 8.70
CA LEU A 270 15.27 10.09 9.44
C LEU A 270 16.11 10.85 10.47
N ARG A 271 17.08 10.17 11.12
CA ARG A 271 18.00 10.82 12.07
C ARG A 271 18.98 11.76 11.37
N LEU A 272 19.43 11.39 10.16
CA LEU A 272 20.42 12.18 9.40
C LEU A 272 19.80 13.39 8.71
N LEU A 273 18.69 13.23 8.02
CA LEU A 273 18.12 14.25 7.13
C LEU A 273 16.90 14.97 7.74
N GLY A 274 16.28 14.37 8.74
CA GLY A 274 15.00 14.84 9.23
C GLY A 274 13.85 14.52 8.25
N ARG A 275 12.62 14.56 8.77
CA ARG A 275 11.42 14.16 8.01
C ARG A 275 11.12 15.06 6.81
N PRO A 276 11.11 16.43 6.92
CA PRO A 276 10.74 17.29 5.81
C PRO A 276 11.72 17.16 4.63
N VAL A 277 13.02 17.17 4.93
CA VAL A 277 14.07 17.07 3.90
C VAL A 277 13.99 15.72 3.20
N LEU A 278 13.86 14.63 3.98
CA LEU A 278 13.78 13.28 3.42
C LEU A 278 12.57 13.12 2.49
N LEU A 279 11.38 13.59 2.89
CA LEU A 279 10.19 13.57 2.03
C LEU A 279 10.36 14.40 0.77
N THR A 280 10.88 15.61 0.88
CA THR A 280 11.08 16.50 -0.27
C THR A 280 12.07 15.92 -1.26
N VAL A 281 13.25 15.51 -0.78
CA VAL A 281 14.30 14.96 -1.63
C VAL A 281 13.85 13.67 -2.33
N THR A 282 13.19 12.77 -1.59
CA THR A 282 12.73 11.50 -2.19
C THR A 282 11.59 11.70 -3.19
N CYS A 283 10.65 12.62 -2.95
CA CYS A 283 9.59 12.95 -3.92
C CYS A 283 10.17 13.65 -5.16
N PHE A 284 11.11 14.57 -4.98
CA PHE A 284 11.77 15.27 -6.10
C PHE A 284 12.59 14.30 -6.95
N LEU A 285 13.43 13.47 -6.32
CA LEU A 285 14.22 12.48 -7.03
C LEU A 285 13.34 11.44 -7.73
N ALA A 286 12.27 10.99 -7.07
CA ALA A 286 11.29 10.07 -7.68
C ALA A 286 10.63 10.70 -8.92
N ALA A 287 10.34 12.01 -8.89
CA ALA A 287 9.78 12.73 -10.04
C ALA A 287 10.75 12.75 -11.24
N LEU A 288 12.03 13.05 -10.99
CA LEU A 288 13.06 13.04 -12.03
C LEU A 288 13.24 11.63 -12.61
N LEU A 289 13.26 10.60 -11.75
CA LEU A 289 13.40 9.21 -12.18
C LEU A 289 12.18 8.76 -13.01
N CYS A 290 10.97 9.16 -12.64
CA CYS A 290 9.78 8.89 -13.45
C CYS A 290 9.88 9.53 -14.83
N ALA A 291 10.29 10.80 -14.91
CA ALA A 291 10.51 11.47 -16.20
C ALA A 291 11.60 10.79 -17.03
N GLY A 292 12.68 10.34 -16.38
CA GLY A 292 13.77 9.62 -17.05
C GLY A 292 13.36 8.24 -17.60
N ILE A 293 12.44 7.52 -16.93
CA ILE A 293 11.91 6.23 -17.42
C ILE A 293 11.15 6.40 -18.74
N ALA A 294 10.57 7.59 -19.00
CA ALA A 294 9.93 7.91 -20.26
C ALA A 294 10.91 7.95 -21.45
N LEU A 295 12.20 8.19 -21.18
CA LEU A 295 13.24 8.26 -22.20
C LEU A 295 13.72 6.86 -22.64
N PRO A 296 14.19 6.70 -23.87
CA PRO A 296 14.76 5.44 -24.36
C PRO A 296 16.17 5.22 -23.80
N VAL A 297 16.24 4.82 -22.51
CA VAL A 297 17.51 4.54 -21.83
C VAL A 297 17.92 3.07 -21.97
N PRO A 298 19.23 2.74 -21.88
CA PRO A 298 19.71 1.37 -21.84
C PRO A 298 19.10 0.58 -20.67
N LEU A 299 18.95 -0.74 -20.83
CA LEU A 299 18.29 -1.61 -19.87
C LEU A 299 18.90 -1.55 -18.45
N TRP A 300 20.23 -1.50 -18.35
CA TRP A 300 20.93 -1.41 -17.06
C TRP A 300 20.64 -0.06 -16.35
N VAL A 301 20.54 1.05 -17.12
CA VAL A 301 20.15 2.37 -16.59
C VAL A 301 18.71 2.31 -16.09
N LEU A 302 17.80 1.70 -16.85
CA LEU A 302 16.41 1.51 -16.46
C LEU A 302 16.32 0.73 -15.13
N GLY A 303 17.14 -0.32 -14.96
CA GLY A 303 17.22 -1.11 -13.73
C GLY A 303 17.68 -0.27 -12.53
N LEU A 304 18.73 0.54 -12.70
CA LEU A 304 19.21 1.45 -11.66
C LEU A 304 18.17 2.52 -11.31
N MET A 305 17.50 3.09 -12.32
CA MET A 305 16.45 4.08 -12.11
C MET A 305 15.26 3.50 -11.36
N LEU A 306 14.83 2.28 -11.69
CA LEU A 306 13.74 1.60 -10.99
C LEU A 306 14.13 1.21 -9.56
N GLY A 307 15.37 0.80 -9.33
CA GLY A 307 15.90 0.57 -7.99
C GLY A 307 15.90 1.85 -7.15
N ALA A 308 16.46 2.94 -7.69
CA ALA A 308 16.46 4.25 -7.03
C ALA A 308 15.04 4.78 -6.79
N LEU A 309 14.14 4.62 -7.77
CA LEU A 309 12.73 5.00 -7.64
C LEU A 309 12.03 4.16 -6.55
N GLY A 310 12.25 2.85 -6.52
CA GLY A 310 11.72 1.97 -5.48
C GLY A 310 12.16 2.41 -4.08
N PHE A 311 13.43 2.77 -3.94
CA PHE A 311 13.98 3.31 -2.70
C PHE A 311 13.28 4.62 -2.29
N CYS A 312 13.12 5.57 -3.20
CA CYS A 312 12.44 6.83 -2.94
C CYS A 312 10.97 6.63 -2.55
N LEU A 313 10.23 5.76 -3.27
CA LEU A 313 8.83 5.45 -2.97
C LEU A 313 8.66 4.72 -1.63
N GLY A 314 9.69 4.00 -1.16
CA GLY A 314 9.72 3.32 0.12
C GLY A 314 9.55 4.26 1.32
N VAL A 315 10.02 5.50 1.21
CA VAL A 315 9.92 6.56 2.23
C VAL A 315 8.48 7.09 2.36
N GLY A 316 7.80 7.29 1.23
CA GLY A 316 6.58 8.10 1.15
C GLY A 316 5.41 7.55 1.97
N GLN A 317 5.16 6.23 1.94
CA GLN A 317 4.02 5.63 2.64
C GLN A 317 4.13 5.74 4.18
N PRO A 318 5.23 5.31 4.85
CA PRO A 318 5.35 5.43 6.29
C PRO A 318 5.31 6.89 6.76
N LEU A 319 6.03 7.78 6.07
CA LEU A 319 6.12 9.18 6.50
C LEU A 319 4.82 9.95 6.27
N SER A 320 4.10 9.70 5.16
CA SER A 320 2.78 10.31 4.95
C SER A 320 1.76 9.87 6.00
N MET A 321 1.81 8.59 6.42
CA MET A 321 0.95 8.08 7.49
C MET A 321 1.19 8.82 8.81
N THR A 322 2.44 8.91 9.23
CA THR A 322 2.81 9.65 10.45
C THR A 322 2.52 11.14 10.35
N THR A 323 2.70 11.76 9.18
CA THR A 323 2.36 13.18 8.96
C THR A 323 0.86 13.42 9.17
N VAL A 324 0.00 12.55 8.62
CA VAL A 324 -1.46 12.65 8.79
C VAL A 324 -1.86 12.44 10.25
N VAL A 325 -1.28 11.44 10.94
CA VAL A 325 -1.58 11.17 12.36
C VAL A 325 -1.18 12.32 13.26
N GLN A 326 0.01 12.92 13.03
CA GLN A 326 0.52 14.03 13.84
C GLN A 326 -0.20 15.35 13.55
N ALA A 327 -0.69 15.53 12.32
CA ALA A 327 -1.45 16.73 11.93
C ALA A 327 -2.94 16.63 12.29
N ALA A 328 -3.44 15.44 12.60
CA ALA A 328 -4.85 15.24 12.95
C ALA A 328 -5.19 15.90 14.29
N PRO A 329 -6.38 16.52 14.42
CA PRO A 329 -6.89 17.00 15.69
C PRO A 329 -6.95 15.90 16.76
N ASP A 330 -6.86 16.28 18.04
CA ASP A 330 -6.97 15.33 19.14
C ASP A 330 -8.30 14.58 19.07
N GLY A 331 -8.24 13.26 19.28
CA GLY A 331 -9.39 12.37 19.14
C GLY A 331 -9.76 11.98 17.70
N ALA A 332 -9.18 12.59 16.66
CA ALA A 332 -9.55 12.35 15.25
C ALA A 332 -8.51 11.54 14.46
N ARG A 333 -7.48 11.00 15.10
CA ARG A 333 -6.37 10.28 14.42
C ARG A 333 -6.83 9.09 13.59
N SER A 334 -7.74 8.28 14.11
CA SER A 334 -8.29 7.12 13.39
C SER A 334 -9.10 7.56 12.16
N THR A 335 -9.91 8.61 12.29
CA THR A 335 -10.70 9.16 11.18
C THR A 335 -9.80 9.78 10.11
N ALA A 336 -8.72 10.45 10.49
CA ALA A 336 -7.75 11.01 9.54
C ALA A 336 -7.04 9.91 8.75
N LEU A 337 -6.68 8.79 9.39
CA LEU A 337 -6.13 7.62 8.71
C LEU A 337 -7.14 6.96 7.76
N ALA A 338 -8.40 6.86 8.18
CA ALA A 338 -9.46 6.33 7.31
C ALA A 338 -9.67 7.21 6.08
N LEU A 339 -9.69 8.53 6.24
CA LEU A 339 -9.76 9.49 5.12
C LEU A 339 -8.56 9.36 4.17
N ARG A 340 -7.34 9.20 4.72
CA ARG A 340 -6.15 8.95 3.92
C ARG A 340 -6.29 7.66 3.09
N LEU A 341 -6.78 6.58 3.68
CA LEU A 341 -7.00 5.32 2.98
C LEU A 341 -8.05 5.46 1.88
N THR A 342 -9.15 6.17 2.15
CA THR A 342 -10.17 6.48 1.12
C THR A 342 -9.57 7.30 -0.02
N GLY A 343 -8.78 8.33 0.30
CA GLY A 343 -8.05 9.12 -0.70
C GLY A 343 -7.11 8.26 -1.54
N ASN A 344 -6.38 7.34 -0.91
CA ASN A 344 -5.52 6.39 -1.63
C ASN A 344 -6.31 5.49 -2.59
N ARG A 345 -7.49 4.98 -2.17
CA ARG A 345 -8.36 4.18 -3.05
C ARG A 345 -8.90 4.98 -4.23
N LEU A 346 -9.30 6.24 -3.98
CA LEU A 346 -9.70 7.14 -5.06
C LEU A 346 -8.54 7.36 -6.06
N GLY A 347 -7.33 7.59 -5.55
CA GLY A 347 -6.13 7.72 -6.38
C GLY A 347 -5.81 6.47 -7.19
N GLN A 348 -5.99 5.29 -6.61
CA GLN A 348 -5.79 4.00 -7.30
C GLN A 348 -6.78 3.77 -8.45
N VAL A 349 -7.97 4.38 -8.39
CA VAL A 349 -8.94 4.38 -9.51
C VAL A 349 -8.60 5.47 -10.51
N ALA A 350 -8.47 6.71 -10.04
CA ALA A 350 -8.35 7.89 -10.89
C ALA A 350 -7.00 7.97 -11.61
N ALA A 351 -5.89 7.61 -10.93
CA ALA A 351 -4.57 7.80 -11.50
C ALA A 351 -4.27 6.86 -12.69
N PRO A 352 -4.57 5.54 -12.66
CA PRO A 352 -4.41 4.69 -13.85
C PRO A 352 -5.36 5.08 -14.99
N ALA A 353 -6.60 5.48 -14.67
CA ALA A 353 -7.54 5.96 -15.68
C ALA A 353 -7.03 7.24 -16.37
N ALA A 354 -6.56 8.23 -15.59
CA ALA A 354 -5.94 9.43 -16.13
C ALA A 354 -4.66 9.10 -16.93
N ALA A 355 -3.85 8.17 -16.43
CA ALA A 355 -2.66 7.69 -17.14
C ALA A 355 -3.00 7.08 -18.50
N GLY A 356 -4.09 6.29 -18.58
CA GLY A 356 -4.59 5.73 -19.83
C GLY A 356 -5.03 6.79 -20.83
N LEU A 357 -5.74 7.82 -20.36
CA LEU A 357 -6.16 8.95 -21.22
C LEU A 357 -4.93 9.71 -21.77
N VAL A 358 -3.95 10.00 -20.90
CA VAL A 358 -2.73 10.69 -21.30
C VAL A 358 -1.90 9.82 -22.25
N ALA A 359 -1.79 8.52 -21.98
CA ALA A 359 -1.09 7.57 -22.83
C ALA A 359 -1.71 7.45 -24.23
N GLY A 360 -3.05 7.42 -24.31
CA GLY A 360 -3.75 7.36 -25.59
C GLY A 360 -3.64 8.61 -26.46
N VAL A 361 -3.18 9.75 -25.90
CA VAL A 361 -2.93 11.01 -26.65
C VAL A 361 -1.45 11.20 -26.91
N ALA A 362 -0.58 10.90 -25.94
CA ALA A 362 0.85 11.23 -25.97
C ALA A 362 1.76 9.99 -25.91
N GLY A 363 1.20 8.78 -26.06
CA GLY A 363 1.93 7.51 -26.08
C GLY A 363 2.22 6.91 -24.72
N GLY A 364 2.61 5.62 -24.69
CA GLY A 364 2.76 4.81 -23.48
C GLY A 364 3.80 5.29 -22.45
N ALA A 365 4.70 6.21 -22.83
CA ALA A 365 5.65 6.83 -21.92
C ALA A 365 5.06 8.02 -21.12
N ALA A 366 4.00 8.64 -21.61
CA ALA A 366 3.40 9.85 -21.03
C ALA A 366 2.88 9.66 -19.59
N PRO A 367 2.35 8.49 -19.15
CA PRO A 367 2.01 8.23 -17.76
C PRO A 367 3.14 8.48 -16.77
N PHE A 368 4.39 8.21 -17.16
CA PHE A 368 5.55 8.44 -16.28
C PHE A 368 5.85 9.92 -16.11
N VAL A 369 5.64 10.75 -17.15
CA VAL A 369 5.75 12.22 -17.05
C VAL A 369 4.65 12.77 -16.14
N MET A 370 3.42 12.30 -16.30
CA MET A 370 2.30 12.67 -15.41
C MET A 370 2.61 12.32 -13.95
N LEU A 371 3.17 11.13 -13.69
CA LEU A 371 3.62 10.74 -12.35
C LEU A 371 4.71 11.67 -11.82
N GLY A 372 5.70 12.00 -12.66
CA GLY A 372 6.73 12.96 -12.32
C GLY A 372 6.16 14.29 -11.86
N ALA A 373 5.19 14.83 -12.60
CA ALA A 373 4.48 16.06 -12.23
C ALA A 373 3.76 15.95 -10.88
N SER A 374 3.05 14.84 -10.63
CA SER A 374 2.33 14.63 -9.36
C SER A 374 3.29 14.51 -8.16
N LEU A 375 4.44 13.88 -8.35
CA LEU A 375 5.49 13.77 -7.32
C LEU A 375 6.21 15.10 -7.09
N LEU A 376 6.42 15.94 -8.13
CA LEU A 376 6.93 17.30 -7.99
C LEU A 376 5.97 18.18 -7.17
N LEU A 377 4.67 18.10 -7.44
CA LEU A 377 3.66 18.77 -6.62
C LEU A 377 3.73 18.32 -5.17
N SER A 378 3.90 17.01 -4.93
CA SER A 378 4.07 16.45 -3.58
C SER A 378 5.34 16.96 -2.91
N ALA A 379 6.45 17.08 -3.62
CA ALA A 379 7.69 17.68 -3.11
C ALA A 379 7.50 19.14 -2.73
N GLY A 380 6.84 19.93 -3.58
CA GLY A 380 6.55 21.35 -3.31
C GLY A 380 5.65 21.55 -2.08
N VAL A 381 4.68 20.66 -1.88
CA VAL A 381 3.81 20.68 -0.69
C VAL A 381 4.56 20.22 0.55
N ALA A 382 5.47 19.25 0.44
CA ALA A 382 6.31 18.79 1.56
C ALA A 382 7.21 19.91 2.10
N VAL A 383 7.81 20.73 1.21
CA VAL A 383 8.63 21.91 1.58
C VAL A 383 7.81 22.94 2.39
N ARG A 384 6.56 23.19 1.98
CA ARG A 384 5.68 24.21 2.60
C ARG A 384 5.03 23.73 3.89
N SER A 385 5.12 22.45 4.24
CA SER A 385 4.56 21.89 5.47
C SER A 385 5.54 22.09 6.61
N PRO A 386 5.29 23.01 7.60
CA PRO A 386 6.19 23.22 8.72
C PRO A 386 6.37 21.89 9.46
N GLY A 387 7.61 21.50 9.67
CA GLY A 387 7.93 20.30 10.41
C GLY A 387 7.33 20.36 11.81
N ALA A 388 6.73 19.26 12.26
CA ALA A 388 6.22 19.13 13.64
C ALA A 388 7.30 19.29 14.73
N ALA A 389 8.55 19.44 14.32
CA ALA A 389 9.70 19.65 15.21
C ALA A 389 9.71 21.01 15.93
N GLU A 390 9.05 22.03 15.38
CA GLU A 390 9.00 23.34 16.06
C GLU A 390 7.99 23.39 17.22
N ARG A 391 7.11 22.41 17.36
CA ARG A 391 6.14 22.38 18.47
C ARG A 391 6.64 21.63 19.72
N SER A 392 7.73 20.90 19.65
CA SER A 392 8.33 20.21 20.79
C SER A 392 9.37 21.07 21.54
N GLY A 393 9.74 22.23 21.01
CA GLY A 393 10.66 23.18 21.65
C GLY A 393 10.04 24.12 22.67
N GLY A 394 8.72 24.15 22.76
CA GLY A 394 7.96 24.97 23.69
C GLY A 394 7.28 24.15 24.78
N ALA A 395 8.02 23.42 25.60
CA ALA A 395 7.46 22.97 26.87
C ALA A 395 7.10 24.22 27.67
N PRO A 396 5.84 24.44 28.12
CA PRO A 396 5.52 25.52 29.00
C PRO A 396 6.37 25.39 30.28
N PRO A 397 6.93 26.51 30.80
CA PRO A 397 7.71 26.46 32.02
C PRO A 397 6.85 25.80 33.11
N VAL A 398 7.35 24.73 33.68
CA VAL A 398 6.73 24.09 34.85
C VAL A 398 6.54 25.17 35.92
N PRO A 399 5.32 25.39 36.41
CA PRO A 399 5.13 26.35 37.48
C PRO A 399 5.97 25.90 38.68
N ARG A 400 6.94 26.70 39.05
CA ARG A 400 7.68 26.51 40.30
C ARG A 400 6.66 26.57 41.43
N THR A 401 6.26 25.43 41.96
CA THR A 401 5.52 25.37 43.21
C THR A 401 6.40 25.99 44.27
N SER A 402 6.02 27.18 44.71
CA SER A 402 6.60 27.85 45.85
C SER A 402 6.46 26.90 47.05
N ARG A 403 7.56 26.42 47.55
CA ARG A 403 7.65 25.79 48.86
C ARG A 403 7.25 26.83 49.91
N ARG A 404 5.96 26.87 50.23
CA ARG A 404 5.52 27.49 51.50
C ARG A 404 5.81 26.46 52.59
N GLY A 405 6.66 26.88 53.52
CA GLY A 405 7.08 26.10 54.65
C GLY A 405 5.91 25.62 55.51
N SER A 406 5.87 24.30 55.73
CA SER A 406 5.07 23.72 56.79
C SER A 406 5.77 23.96 58.12
N VAL A 407 5.22 24.87 58.88
CA VAL A 407 5.54 25.07 60.30
C VAL A 407 5.09 23.81 61.05
N LEU A 408 6.07 23.08 61.60
CA LEU A 408 5.86 21.98 62.54
C LEU A 408 5.19 22.55 63.82
N ARG A 409 3.94 22.23 64.11
CA ARG A 409 3.38 22.26 65.46
C ARG A 409 3.67 20.91 66.13
N ARG A 410 4.45 20.97 67.22
CA ARG A 410 4.62 19.89 68.17
C ARG A 410 3.32 19.66 68.93
N PRO A 411 2.93 18.44 69.25
CA PRO A 411 1.93 18.13 70.27
C PRO A 411 2.61 18.02 71.63
N GLY A 412 2.17 18.80 72.55
CA GLY A 412 2.54 18.72 73.97
C GLY A 412 1.51 19.47 74.77
N ASP A 413 1.04 18.74 75.81
CA ASP A 413 0.32 19.18 77.03
C ASP A 413 -1.20 19.44 76.94
N ILE A 414 -1.83 18.57 77.56
CA ILE A 414 -2.92 18.32 78.55
C ILE A 414 -4.00 17.40 77.95
#